data_33f8eba9b810c18e2e6852299a8bca5b
#
_entry.id   33f8eba9b810c18e2e6852299a8bca5b
#
_cell.length_a   1.000
_cell.length_b   1.000
_cell.length_c   1.000
_cell.angle_alpha   90.00
_cell.angle_beta   90.00
_cell.angle_gamma   90.00
#
_symmetry.space_group_name_H-M   'P 1'
#
loop_
_entity.id
_entity.type
_entity.pdbx_description
1 polymer ?
#
loop_
_entity_poly.entity_id
_entity_poly.type
_entity_poly.pdbx_seq_one_letter_code
_entity_poly.pdbx_strand_id
1 'polypeptide(L)'
;MIIKNGQVLLFEEGGFVKRDILVKDGKIIKVAEGISPEEAGEEIVDAKGKFITPGLIDAHSHICISEEGMGAIADDCNDYSDAVMPYLETIDGINPFDLAVDTAVKAGVTSACVCPGSDSVVGGICSVVKLKGKVAEEMVLERKAAVKCSFGENPKRAGYSFKTRMGNAYLLRKCIEDAIDYKHRKEEAAKDGSYFRTDIGMENMLPLLEKKIPLHAHVHRADDVCTAIRIAKEYGLKLVIVHCTDGISIVDFLSKHDYPVILGPTMYPRSKLESMGRCFETAGVLNKAGIKICITADHDVTPIYYLSVYAAQSVRAGLDEIEGLKAVTKNPAEVLGIDDRKGELMAGRDADIVIWSKHPFDYDTKVEKVFLEGQDMTI
;
A
#
# COMPACT_ATOMS: atom_id res chain seq x y z
N MET A 1 -13.44 23.86 -10.39
CA MET A 1 -13.69 23.98 -8.93
C MET A 1 -12.53 24.66 -8.23
N ILE A 2 -12.78 25.51 -7.23
CA ILE A 2 -11.76 26.02 -6.29
C ILE A 2 -12.14 25.60 -4.87
N ILE A 3 -11.18 25.06 -4.11
CA ILE A 3 -11.30 24.89 -2.66
C ILE A 3 -10.56 26.04 -2.00
N LYS A 4 -11.26 26.83 -1.16
CA LYS A 4 -10.74 28.09 -0.60
C LYS A 4 -10.58 28.06 0.92
N ASN A 5 -9.63 28.88 1.40
CA ASN A 5 -9.46 29.22 2.82
C ASN A 5 -9.06 28.04 3.74
N GLY A 6 -8.71 26.87 3.21
CA GLY A 6 -8.37 25.69 4.00
C GLY A 6 -6.95 25.71 4.54
N GLN A 7 -6.69 24.91 5.58
CA GLN A 7 -5.36 24.52 6.05
C GLN A 7 -4.93 23.32 5.21
N VAL A 8 -4.11 23.56 4.20
CA VAL A 8 -3.65 22.57 3.21
C VAL A 8 -2.35 21.93 3.68
N LEU A 9 -2.28 20.61 3.70
CA LEU A 9 -1.05 19.88 4.02
C LEU A 9 -0.07 20.00 2.85
N LEU A 10 1.04 20.70 3.09
CA LEU A 10 2.16 20.83 2.16
C LEU A 10 3.46 20.42 2.87
N PHE A 11 3.98 19.28 2.49
CA PHE A 11 5.17 18.71 3.15
C PHE A 11 6.41 19.58 2.97
N GLU A 12 6.54 20.27 1.82
CA GLU A 12 7.64 21.21 1.57
C GLU A 12 7.59 22.45 2.45
N GLU A 13 6.39 22.85 2.92
CA GLU A 13 6.19 23.97 3.84
C GLU A 13 6.14 23.51 5.32
N GLY A 14 6.41 22.23 5.58
CA GLY A 14 6.54 21.67 6.92
C GLY A 14 5.20 21.35 7.61
N GLY A 15 4.08 21.31 6.90
CA GLY A 15 2.79 20.93 7.47
C GLY A 15 1.60 21.66 6.88
N PHE A 16 0.64 21.99 7.75
CA PHE A 16 -0.61 22.66 7.33
C PHE A 16 -0.41 24.17 7.21
N VAL A 17 -0.71 24.69 6.02
CA VAL A 17 -0.63 26.12 5.68
C VAL A 17 -1.90 26.59 4.99
N LYS A 18 -2.26 27.86 5.17
CA LYS A 18 -3.46 28.42 4.53
C LYS A 18 -3.22 28.59 3.04
N ARG A 19 -3.92 27.82 2.22
CA ARG A 19 -3.86 27.85 0.74
C ARG A 19 -5.25 27.63 0.15
N ASP A 20 -5.38 28.00 -1.13
CA ASP A 20 -6.48 27.63 -2.00
C ASP A 20 -5.98 26.58 -3.00
N ILE A 21 -6.88 25.70 -3.47
CA ILE A 21 -6.58 24.67 -4.45
C ILE A 21 -7.48 24.85 -5.67
N LEU A 22 -6.89 25.04 -6.85
CA LEU A 22 -7.61 25.05 -8.13
C LEU A 22 -7.58 23.65 -8.74
N VAL A 23 -8.77 23.12 -9.03
CA VAL A 23 -8.96 21.81 -9.66
C VAL A 23 -9.65 21.99 -11.01
N LYS A 24 -9.14 21.33 -12.05
CA LYS A 24 -9.72 21.26 -13.39
C LYS A 24 -9.44 19.91 -14.01
N ASP A 25 -10.43 19.33 -14.68
CA ASP A 25 -10.34 18.08 -15.41
C ASP A 25 -9.72 16.93 -14.58
N GLY A 26 -10.14 16.83 -13.30
CA GLY A 26 -9.68 15.80 -12.37
C GLY A 26 -8.26 16.01 -11.81
N LYS A 27 -7.60 17.13 -12.15
CA LYS A 27 -6.23 17.42 -11.73
C LYS A 27 -6.15 18.68 -10.87
N ILE A 28 -5.17 18.71 -9.97
CA ILE A 28 -4.76 19.92 -9.27
C ILE A 28 -3.97 20.79 -10.26
N ILE A 29 -4.44 22.00 -10.51
CA ILE A 29 -3.79 22.95 -11.42
C ILE A 29 -2.85 23.87 -10.66
N LYS A 30 -3.25 24.29 -9.45
CA LYS A 30 -2.52 25.29 -8.66
C LYS A 30 -2.86 25.14 -7.19
N VAL A 31 -1.85 25.29 -6.32
CA VAL A 31 -2.00 25.47 -4.89
C VAL A 31 -1.32 26.78 -4.53
N ALA A 32 -2.06 27.78 -4.06
CA ALA A 32 -1.54 29.11 -3.77
C ALA A 32 -2.45 29.89 -2.81
N GLU A 33 -1.97 31.02 -2.31
CA GLU A 33 -2.82 31.97 -1.59
C GLU A 33 -3.67 32.79 -2.56
N GLY A 34 -4.94 33.02 -2.20
CA GLY A 34 -5.80 34.00 -2.86
C GLY A 34 -6.09 33.74 -4.34
N ILE A 35 -6.32 32.48 -4.72
CA ILE A 35 -6.73 32.15 -6.09
C ILE A 35 -8.05 32.88 -6.39
N SER A 36 -8.07 33.62 -7.55
CA SER A 36 -9.28 34.37 -7.93
C SER A 36 -10.45 33.41 -8.26
N PRO A 37 -11.68 33.69 -7.81
CA PRO A 37 -12.85 32.94 -8.25
C PRO A 37 -13.05 32.91 -9.77
N GLU A 38 -12.57 33.91 -10.49
CA GLU A 38 -12.64 33.97 -11.95
C GLU A 38 -11.79 32.87 -12.64
N GLU A 39 -10.77 32.34 -11.94
CA GLU A 39 -9.95 31.20 -12.43
C GLU A 39 -10.67 29.86 -12.37
N ALA A 40 -11.76 29.76 -11.56
CA ALA A 40 -12.39 28.48 -11.19
C ALA A 40 -13.58 28.07 -12.04
N GLY A 41 -14.20 28.98 -12.74
CA GLY A 41 -15.59 28.80 -13.16
C GLY A 41 -16.57 28.92 -12.01
N GLU A 42 -17.67 28.16 -12.00
CA GLU A 42 -18.81 28.40 -11.10
C GLU A 42 -18.73 27.70 -9.71
N GLU A 43 -17.85 26.70 -9.53
CA GLU A 43 -17.85 25.88 -8.31
C GLU A 43 -16.78 26.33 -7.32
N ILE A 44 -17.25 26.80 -6.13
CA ILE A 44 -16.40 27.21 -5.00
C ILE A 44 -16.78 26.41 -3.76
N VAL A 45 -15.80 25.73 -3.17
CA VAL A 45 -15.90 25.03 -1.90
C VAL A 45 -15.18 25.85 -0.83
N ASP A 46 -15.89 26.37 0.17
CA ASP A 46 -15.29 27.11 1.29
C ASP A 46 -14.85 26.11 2.38
N ALA A 47 -13.55 25.98 2.57
CA ALA A 47 -12.92 25.15 3.59
C ALA A 47 -12.37 25.96 4.77
N LYS A 48 -12.95 27.15 5.07
CA LYS A 48 -12.53 28.00 6.17
C LYS A 48 -12.56 27.25 7.51
N GLY A 49 -11.40 27.20 8.19
CA GLY A 49 -11.25 26.51 9.47
C GLY A 49 -11.16 24.98 9.35
N LYS A 50 -11.06 24.45 8.14
CA LYS A 50 -10.94 23.02 7.84
C LYS A 50 -9.50 22.67 7.48
N PHE A 51 -9.15 21.39 7.67
CA PHE A 51 -7.88 20.82 7.26
C PHE A 51 -8.07 20.06 5.94
N ILE A 52 -7.09 20.14 5.08
CA ILE A 52 -7.13 19.52 3.75
C ILE A 52 -5.87 18.66 3.57
N THR A 53 -6.09 17.39 3.27
CA THR A 53 -5.00 16.43 2.97
C THR A 53 -5.17 15.85 1.56
N PRO A 54 -4.09 15.25 1.00
CA PRO A 54 -4.28 14.28 -0.07
C PRO A 54 -5.20 13.15 0.40
N GLY A 55 -5.80 12.41 -0.53
CA GLY A 55 -6.45 11.15 -0.21
C GLY A 55 -5.49 10.19 0.48
N LEU A 56 -5.98 9.49 1.50
CA LEU A 56 -5.21 8.49 2.21
C LEU A 56 -4.99 7.26 1.32
N ILE A 57 -3.83 6.62 1.46
CA ILE A 57 -3.42 5.46 0.66
C ILE A 57 -3.00 4.33 1.61
N ASP A 58 -3.62 3.17 1.47
CA ASP A 58 -3.16 1.96 2.17
C ASP A 58 -2.21 1.15 1.25
N ALA A 59 -0.95 1.00 1.68
CA ALA A 59 0.08 0.34 0.88
C ALA A 59 -0.01 -1.20 0.91
N HIS A 60 -0.90 -1.78 1.71
CA HIS A 60 -1.09 -3.23 1.81
C HIS A 60 -2.50 -3.55 2.33
N SER A 61 -3.33 -4.15 1.50
CA SER A 61 -4.73 -4.43 1.82
C SER A 61 -5.22 -5.65 1.05
N HIS A 62 -6.31 -6.25 1.51
CA HIS A 62 -7.04 -7.31 0.79
C HIS A 62 -8.44 -6.82 0.38
N ILE A 63 -8.69 -5.51 0.43
CA ILE A 63 -9.97 -4.90 0.00
C ILE A 63 -10.33 -5.35 -1.41
N CYS A 64 -11.58 -5.54 -1.69
CA CYS A 64 -12.15 -6.04 -2.96
C CYS A 64 -11.88 -7.51 -3.28
N ILE A 65 -10.99 -8.22 -2.56
CA ILE A 65 -10.74 -9.67 -2.72
C ILE A 65 -11.00 -10.45 -1.42
N SER A 66 -11.19 -9.76 -0.29
CA SER A 66 -11.78 -10.27 0.95
C SER A 66 -12.94 -9.35 1.29
N GLU A 67 -14.13 -9.67 0.73
CA GLU A 67 -15.28 -8.77 0.72
C GLU A 67 -15.91 -8.63 2.12
N GLU A 68 -16.13 -7.40 2.56
CA GLU A 68 -16.69 -7.12 3.89
C GLU A 68 -18.08 -7.72 4.06
N GLY A 69 -18.25 -8.55 5.09
CA GLY A 69 -19.54 -9.11 5.50
C GLY A 69 -20.04 -10.31 4.69
N MET A 70 -19.30 -10.77 3.65
CA MET A 70 -19.75 -11.86 2.77
C MET A 70 -19.27 -13.25 3.21
N GLY A 71 -18.34 -13.32 4.17
CA GLY A 71 -17.80 -14.59 4.70
C GLY A 71 -16.95 -15.35 3.67
N ALA A 72 -16.69 -16.62 3.95
CA ALA A 72 -15.73 -17.43 3.20
C ALA A 72 -16.02 -17.60 1.70
N ILE A 73 -17.24 -17.36 1.24
CA ILE A 73 -17.60 -17.51 -0.18
C ILE A 73 -17.05 -16.34 -1.04
N ALA A 74 -16.77 -15.21 -0.42
CA ALA A 74 -16.24 -14.01 -1.06
C ALA A 74 -14.85 -13.65 -0.49
N ASP A 75 -14.11 -14.66 -0.03
CA ASP A 75 -12.73 -14.57 0.40
C ASP A 75 -11.82 -15.21 -0.68
N ASP A 76 -11.42 -14.38 -1.65
CA ASP A 76 -10.46 -14.73 -2.70
C ASP A 76 -9.03 -14.32 -2.33
N CYS A 77 -8.80 -14.01 -1.05
CA CYS A 77 -7.51 -13.54 -0.53
C CYS A 77 -6.43 -14.62 -0.64
N ASN A 78 -6.75 -15.90 -0.35
CA ASN A 78 -5.82 -17.00 -0.38
C ASN A 78 -6.31 -18.16 -1.26
N ASP A 79 -5.49 -18.55 -2.23
CA ASP A 79 -5.62 -19.83 -2.94
C ASP A 79 -4.71 -20.87 -2.29
N TYR A 80 -5.20 -22.09 -2.14
CA TYR A 80 -4.51 -23.20 -1.46
C TYR A 80 -4.08 -24.31 -2.43
N SER A 81 -4.16 -24.07 -3.75
CA SER A 81 -3.79 -25.06 -4.77
C SER A 81 -2.30 -25.38 -4.80
N ASP A 82 -1.43 -24.38 -4.55
CA ASP A 82 0.02 -24.55 -4.44
C ASP A 82 0.61 -23.54 -3.44
N ALA A 83 1.81 -23.82 -2.95
CA ALA A 83 2.58 -22.89 -2.12
C ALA A 83 3.24 -21.74 -2.92
N VAL A 84 3.36 -21.88 -4.26
CA VAL A 84 4.05 -20.95 -5.14
C VAL A 84 3.19 -20.69 -6.38
N MET A 85 2.52 -19.57 -6.39
CA MET A 85 1.52 -19.22 -7.40
C MET A 85 1.78 -17.84 -8.04
N PRO A 86 2.92 -17.63 -8.70
CA PRO A 86 3.25 -16.35 -9.34
C PRO A 86 2.31 -16.01 -10.52
N TYR A 87 1.49 -16.97 -10.97
CA TYR A 87 0.54 -16.81 -12.05
C TYR A 87 -0.77 -16.12 -11.64
N LEU A 88 -1.04 -15.96 -10.35
CA LEU A 88 -2.23 -15.25 -9.87
C LEU A 88 -2.01 -13.73 -9.94
N GLU A 89 -3.04 -13.02 -10.36
CA GLU A 89 -3.07 -11.55 -10.39
C GLU A 89 -4.32 -11.06 -9.65
N THR A 90 -4.17 -10.17 -8.68
CA THR A 90 -5.31 -9.68 -7.86
C THR A 90 -6.39 -9.00 -8.68
N ILE A 91 -6.06 -8.47 -9.86
CA ILE A 91 -7.06 -7.83 -10.74
C ILE A 91 -8.20 -8.78 -11.11
N ASP A 92 -7.93 -10.08 -11.19
CA ASP A 92 -8.91 -11.08 -11.58
C ASP A 92 -9.92 -11.41 -10.45
N GLY A 93 -9.58 -11.05 -9.20
CA GLY A 93 -10.43 -11.21 -8.01
C GLY A 93 -11.09 -9.91 -7.53
N ILE A 94 -10.73 -8.74 -8.09
CA ILE A 94 -11.25 -7.44 -7.60
C ILE A 94 -12.75 -7.33 -7.85
N ASN A 95 -13.53 -7.20 -6.75
CA ASN A 95 -14.92 -6.81 -6.79
C ASN A 95 -15.08 -5.31 -6.45
N PRO A 96 -15.46 -4.45 -7.44
CA PRO A 96 -15.69 -3.02 -7.21
C PRO A 96 -16.87 -2.71 -6.28
N PHE A 97 -17.74 -3.68 -6.03
CA PHE A 97 -18.94 -3.54 -5.22
C PHE A 97 -18.77 -4.05 -3.78
N ASP A 98 -17.54 -4.36 -3.36
CA ASP A 98 -17.24 -4.62 -1.95
C ASP A 98 -17.70 -3.44 -1.09
N LEU A 99 -18.46 -3.72 -0.03
CA LEU A 99 -19.03 -2.71 0.88
C LEU A 99 -17.94 -1.85 1.55
N ALA A 100 -16.74 -2.39 1.72
CA ALA A 100 -15.61 -1.66 2.27
C ALA A 100 -15.18 -0.48 1.39
N VAL A 101 -15.39 -0.52 0.07
CA VAL A 101 -14.96 0.53 -0.88
C VAL A 101 -15.63 1.86 -0.54
N ASP A 102 -16.96 1.89 -0.49
CA ASP A 102 -17.70 3.12 -0.17
C ASP A 102 -17.36 3.64 1.24
N THR A 103 -17.23 2.74 2.21
CA THR A 103 -16.90 3.09 3.60
C THR A 103 -15.48 3.67 3.69
N ALA A 104 -14.52 3.08 2.98
CA ALA A 104 -13.15 3.57 2.91
C ALA A 104 -13.08 4.98 2.29
N VAL A 105 -13.77 5.20 1.18
CA VAL A 105 -13.83 6.52 0.52
C VAL A 105 -14.42 7.56 1.47
N LYS A 106 -15.55 7.27 2.13
CA LYS A 106 -16.17 8.17 3.12
C LYS A 106 -15.26 8.49 4.31
N ALA A 107 -14.30 7.62 4.61
CA ALA A 107 -13.28 7.83 5.63
C ALA A 107 -12.01 8.53 5.10
N GLY A 108 -11.99 8.91 3.82
CA GLY A 108 -10.87 9.64 3.20
C GLY A 108 -9.79 8.75 2.58
N VAL A 109 -9.97 7.42 2.55
CA VAL A 109 -9.06 6.52 1.83
C VAL A 109 -9.45 6.48 0.37
N THR A 110 -8.54 6.86 -0.52
CA THR A 110 -8.83 7.02 -1.96
C THR A 110 -8.14 5.98 -2.84
N SER A 111 -7.11 5.34 -2.31
CA SER A 111 -6.35 4.31 -3.04
C SER A 111 -5.83 3.24 -2.10
N ALA A 112 -5.65 2.03 -2.62
CA ALA A 112 -5.09 0.90 -1.88
C ALA A 112 -4.26 0.00 -2.79
N CYS A 113 -3.26 -0.69 -2.21
CA CYS A 113 -2.59 -1.81 -2.85
C CYS A 113 -3.32 -3.09 -2.46
N VAL A 114 -3.99 -3.70 -3.43
CA VAL A 114 -4.67 -4.99 -3.27
C VAL A 114 -3.65 -6.10 -3.42
N CYS A 115 -3.46 -6.88 -2.37
CA CYS A 115 -2.45 -7.93 -2.30
C CYS A 115 -3.10 -9.29 -2.07
N PRO A 116 -2.58 -10.39 -2.64
CA PRO A 116 -2.93 -11.72 -2.18
C PRO A 116 -2.60 -11.90 -0.70
N GLY A 117 -3.26 -12.83 -0.04
CA GLY A 117 -3.02 -13.17 1.36
C GLY A 117 -1.62 -13.73 1.61
N SER A 118 -1.42 -14.24 2.81
CA SER A 118 -0.09 -14.63 3.28
C SER A 118 0.08 -16.13 3.51
N ASP A 119 -0.89 -16.95 3.12
CA ASP A 119 -0.82 -18.40 3.34
C ASP A 119 0.08 -19.12 2.32
N SER A 120 0.41 -18.49 1.18
CA SER A 120 1.35 -19.01 0.18
C SER A 120 2.72 -18.37 0.29
N VAL A 121 3.78 -19.10 -0.08
CA VAL A 121 5.16 -18.57 -0.12
C VAL A 121 5.31 -17.50 -1.19
N VAL A 122 4.69 -17.73 -2.37
CA VAL A 122 4.49 -16.73 -3.43
C VAL A 122 3.01 -16.72 -3.76
N GLY A 123 2.32 -15.64 -3.42
CA GLY A 123 0.87 -15.53 -3.57
C GLY A 123 0.41 -14.96 -4.91
N GLY A 124 1.32 -14.31 -5.66
CA GLY A 124 0.99 -13.69 -6.95
C GLY A 124 1.29 -12.19 -7.00
N ILE A 125 0.62 -11.53 -7.92
CA ILE A 125 0.84 -10.12 -8.26
C ILE A 125 -0.15 -9.22 -7.50
N CYS A 126 0.37 -8.18 -6.83
CA CYS A 126 -0.41 -7.12 -6.24
C CYS A 126 -0.78 -6.06 -7.30
N SER A 127 -1.96 -5.45 -7.15
CA SER A 127 -2.41 -4.33 -7.99
C SER A 127 -2.68 -3.10 -7.14
N VAL A 128 -2.39 -1.90 -7.65
CA VAL A 128 -2.80 -0.65 -6.99
C VAL A 128 -4.08 -0.15 -7.63
N VAL A 129 -5.06 0.18 -6.80
CA VAL A 129 -6.37 0.67 -7.23
C VAL A 129 -6.71 2.02 -6.61
N LYS A 130 -7.44 2.85 -7.36
CA LYS A 130 -8.26 3.91 -6.77
C LYS A 130 -9.60 3.32 -6.34
N LEU A 131 -10.16 3.78 -5.24
CA LEU A 131 -11.42 3.26 -4.70
C LEU A 131 -12.62 3.93 -5.38
N LYS A 132 -12.63 3.91 -6.72
CA LYS A 132 -13.66 4.49 -7.57
C LYS A 132 -13.69 3.77 -8.91
N GLY A 133 -14.82 3.20 -9.26
CA GLY A 133 -15.06 2.50 -10.52
C GLY A 133 -16.20 1.50 -10.37
N LYS A 134 -16.70 0.99 -11.48
CA LYS A 134 -17.73 -0.05 -11.54
C LYS A 134 -17.20 -1.37 -12.07
N VAL A 135 -16.00 -1.36 -12.61
CA VAL A 135 -15.26 -2.53 -13.09
C VAL A 135 -13.81 -2.38 -12.66
N ALA A 136 -13.09 -3.50 -12.54
CA ALA A 136 -11.71 -3.50 -12.06
C ALA A 136 -10.79 -2.61 -12.92
N GLU A 137 -11.00 -2.59 -14.24
CA GLU A 137 -10.21 -1.80 -15.18
C GLU A 137 -10.34 -0.28 -14.96
N GLU A 138 -11.47 0.20 -14.43
CA GLU A 138 -11.65 1.61 -14.07
C GLU A 138 -10.95 1.97 -12.76
N MET A 139 -10.77 0.97 -11.88
CA MET A 139 -10.13 1.16 -10.57
C MET A 139 -8.60 1.10 -10.64
N VAL A 140 -8.04 0.27 -11.51
CA VAL A 140 -6.60 -0.02 -11.56
C VAL A 140 -5.79 1.22 -11.91
N LEU A 141 -4.84 1.56 -11.04
CA LEU A 141 -3.79 2.56 -11.26
C LEU A 141 -2.51 1.90 -11.77
N GLU A 142 -2.13 0.75 -11.14
CA GLU A 142 -0.98 -0.05 -11.52
C GLU A 142 -1.35 -1.54 -11.41
N ARG A 143 -1.39 -2.24 -12.55
CA ARG A 143 -1.81 -3.65 -12.61
C ARG A 143 -0.81 -4.59 -11.93
N LYS A 144 0.50 -4.33 -12.10
CA LYS A 144 1.58 -5.16 -11.55
C LYS A 144 2.47 -4.31 -10.67
N ALA A 145 2.03 -4.08 -9.43
CA ALA A 145 2.72 -3.21 -8.49
C ALA A 145 3.81 -3.92 -7.68
N ALA A 146 3.63 -5.20 -7.38
CA ALA A 146 4.58 -6.00 -6.60
C ALA A 146 4.33 -7.50 -6.80
N VAL A 147 5.35 -8.31 -6.46
CA VAL A 147 5.17 -9.76 -6.22
C VAL A 147 4.98 -9.98 -4.73
N LYS A 148 3.85 -10.56 -4.32
CA LYS A 148 3.60 -10.94 -2.92
C LYS A 148 4.33 -12.21 -2.57
N CYS A 149 5.09 -12.18 -1.49
CA CYS A 149 5.61 -13.38 -0.85
C CYS A 149 5.39 -13.36 0.67
N SER A 150 5.49 -14.53 1.30
CA SER A 150 5.26 -14.66 2.74
C SER A 150 6.27 -15.58 3.41
N PHE A 151 6.64 -15.18 4.62
CA PHE A 151 7.49 -15.92 5.54
C PHE A 151 6.71 -16.21 6.84
N GLY A 152 7.37 -16.94 7.75
CA GLY A 152 6.85 -17.12 9.09
C GLY A 152 5.79 -18.21 9.24
N GLU A 153 4.77 -17.93 10.05
CA GLU A 153 3.82 -18.96 10.49
C GLU A 153 2.76 -19.27 9.42
N ASN A 154 2.28 -18.29 8.68
CA ASN A 154 1.15 -18.46 7.79
C ASN A 154 1.40 -19.53 6.72
N PRO A 155 2.44 -19.47 5.86
CA PRO A 155 2.67 -20.51 4.85
C PRO A 155 2.93 -21.89 5.47
N LYS A 156 3.53 -21.94 6.67
CA LYS A 156 3.78 -23.21 7.37
C LYS A 156 2.50 -23.87 7.87
N ARG A 157 1.43 -23.09 8.14
CA ARG A 157 0.15 -23.55 8.68
C ARG A 157 -0.86 -23.87 7.60
N ALA A 158 -0.71 -23.34 6.40
CA ALA A 158 -1.65 -23.43 5.29
C ALA A 158 -1.90 -24.86 4.72
N GLY A 159 -1.29 -25.89 5.30
CA GLY A 159 -1.54 -27.28 4.92
C GLY A 159 -0.57 -27.86 3.89
N TYR A 160 0.34 -27.07 3.33
CA TYR A 160 1.36 -27.55 2.40
C TYR A 160 2.33 -28.58 3.01
N SER A 161 3.07 -29.28 2.15
CA SER A 161 3.97 -30.35 2.58
C SER A 161 5.19 -29.89 3.39
N PHE A 162 5.66 -28.65 3.19
CA PHE A 162 6.76 -28.07 3.98
C PHE A 162 6.26 -27.53 5.33
N LYS A 163 7.14 -27.54 6.35
CA LYS A 163 6.79 -27.14 7.73
C LYS A 163 7.83 -26.28 8.40
N THR A 164 8.84 -25.80 7.67
CA THR A 164 9.96 -25.06 8.27
C THR A 164 10.21 -23.72 7.58
N ARG A 165 10.83 -22.75 8.31
CA ARG A 165 11.30 -21.50 7.70
C ARG A 165 12.33 -21.72 6.61
N MET A 166 13.13 -22.78 6.70
CA MET A 166 14.06 -23.18 5.63
C MET A 166 13.29 -23.57 4.37
N GLY A 167 12.15 -24.27 4.49
CA GLY A 167 11.28 -24.62 3.37
C GLY A 167 10.69 -23.37 2.69
N ASN A 168 10.20 -22.38 3.47
CA ASN A 168 9.74 -21.11 2.91
C ASN A 168 10.84 -20.44 2.08
N ALA A 169 12.03 -20.28 2.66
CA ALA A 169 13.17 -19.63 2.00
C ALA A 169 13.63 -20.39 0.75
N TYR A 170 13.61 -21.73 0.79
CA TYR A 170 13.95 -22.58 -0.36
C TYR A 170 12.94 -22.38 -1.51
N LEU A 171 11.64 -22.43 -1.23
CA LEU A 171 10.61 -22.33 -2.26
C LEU A 171 10.61 -20.96 -2.94
N LEU A 172 10.85 -19.87 -2.18
CA LEU A 172 10.99 -18.54 -2.76
C LEU A 172 12.24 -18.48 -3.68
N ARG A 173 13.40 -18.97 -3.21
CA ARG A 173 14.61 -19.03 -4.04
C ARG A 173 14.38 -19.85 -5.30
N LYS A 174 13.76 -21.02 -5.16
CA LYS A 174 13.44 -21.87 -6.31
C LYS A 174 12.60 -21.13 -7.35
N CYS A 175 11.56 -20.41 -6.93
CA CYS A 175 10.73 -19.63 -7.83
C CYS A 175 11.53 -18.53 -8.55
N ILE A 176 12.44 -17.86 -7.84
CA ILE A 176 13.32 -16.83 -8.43
C ILE A 176 14.29 -17.47 -9.43
N GLU A 177 14.91 -18.59 -9.09
CA GLU A 177 15.83 -19.31 -10.00
C GLU A 177 15.09 -19.86 -11.24
N ASP A 178 13.89 -20.40 -11.07
CA ASP A 178 13.06 -20.86 -12.19
C ASP A 178 12.72 -19.68 -13.15
N ALA A 179 12.49 -18.48 -12.59
CA ALA A 179 12.24 -17.28 -13.39
C ALA A 179 13.51 -16.76 -14.11
N ILE A 180 14.68 -16.88 -13.49
CA ILE A 180 15.97 -16.54 -14.10
C ILE A 180 16.25 -17.48 -15.28
N ASP A 181 16.09 -18.79 -15.08
CA ASP A 181 16.25 -19.79 -16.14
C ASP A 181 15.24 -19.56 -17.28
N TYR A 182 13.99 -19.31 -16.94
CA TYR A 182 12.96 -18.96 -17.91
C TYR A 182 13.36 -17.75 -18.77
N LYS A 183 13.85 -16.67 -18.13
CA LYS A 183 14.31 -15.45 -18.83
C LYS A 183 15.43 -15.78 -19.80
N HIS A 184 16.45 -16.54 -19.39
CA HIS A 184 17.56 -16.95 -20.26
C HIS A 184 17.08 -17.76 -21.46
N ARG A 185 16.24 -18.77 -21.25
CA ARG A 185 15.68 -19.58 -22.34
C ARG A 185 14.83 -18.76 -23.30
N LYS A 186 14.06 -17.79 -22.79
CA LYS A 186 13.26 -16.87 -23.61
C LYS A 186 14.16 -15.99 -24.49
N GLU A 187 15.24 -15.45 -23.93
CA GLU A 187 16.19 -14.60 -24.64
C GLU A 187 16.97 -15.41 -25.72
N GLU A 188 17.33 -16.66 -25.44
CA GLU A 188 17.96 -17.54 -26.43
C GLU A 188 17.05 -17.87 -27.57
N ALA A 189 15.81 -18.29 -27.29
CA ALA A 189 14.81 -18.57 -28.31
C ALA A 189 14.51 -17.36 -29.21
N ALA A 190 14.52 -16.15 -28.63
CA ALA A 190 14.36 -14.91 -29.38
C ALA A 190 15.55 -14.62 -30.34
N LYS A 191 16.77 -15.07 -29.99
CA LYS A 191 17.96 -14.88 -30.83
C LYS A 191 18.03 -15.83 -32.01
N ASP A 192 17.61 -17.08 -31.82
CA ASP A 192 17.70 -18.12 -32.86
C ASP A 192 16.38 -18.34 -33.62
N GLY A 193 15.29 -17.64 -33.18
CA GLY A 193 13.97 -17.74 -33.82
C GLY A 193 13.25 -19.07 -33.52
N SER A 194 13.66 -19.82 -32.50
CA SER A 194 13.02 -21.06 -32.10
C SER A 194 11.70 -20.82 -31.36
N TYR A 195 10.82 -21.83 -31.36
CA TYR A 195 9.58 -21.79 -30.59
C TYR A 195 9.86 -21.73 -29.08
N PHE A 196 9.23 -20.79 -28.41
CA PHE A 196 9.28 -20.67 -26.96
C PHE A 196 7.86 -20.72 -26.37
N ARG A 197 7.64 -21.66 -25.43
CA ARG A 197 6.36 -21.77 -24.72
C ARG A 197 6.32 -20.77 -23.58
N THR A 198 5.35 -19.86 -23.59
CA THR A 198 5.11 -18.91 -22.49
C THR A 198 4.61 -19.63 -21.24
N ASP A 199 5.21 -19.27 -20.09
CA ASP A 199 4.76 -19.61 -18.75
C ASP A 199 4.29 -18.32 -18.08
N ILE A 200 2.98 -18.21 -17.78
CA ILE A 200 2.36 -17.00 -17.24
C ILE A 200 2.96 -16.62 -15.88
N GLY A 201 3.20 -17.61 -15.03
CA GLY A 201 3.80 -17.38 -13.72
C GLY A 201 5.21 -16.81 -13.82
N MET A 202 6.02 -17.35 -14.72
CA MET A 202 7.38 -16.85 -14.93
C MET A 202 7.37 -15.46 -15.60
N GLU A 203 6.45 -15.18 -16.53
CA GLU A 203 6.28 -13.83 -17.09
C GLU A 203 5.97 -12.80 -16.00
N ASN A 204 5.17 -13.17 -15.02
CA ASN A 204 4.84 -12.31 -13.88
C ASN A 204 6.04 -12.05 -12.96
N MET A 205 7.02 -12.92 -12.94
CA MET A 205 8.26 -12.73 -12.17
C MET A 205 9.31 -11.85 -12.88
N LEU A 206 9.24 -11.68 -14.21
CA LEU A 206 10.23 -10.89 -14.95
C LEU A 206 10.35 -9.44 -14.48
N PRO A 207 9.26 -8.68 -14.23
CA PRO A 207 9.36 -7.32 -13.72
C PRO A 207 10.08 -7.20 -12.37
N LEU A 208 9.97 -8.22 -11.50
CA LEU A 208 10.73 -8.31 -10.25
C LEU A 208 12.24 -8.44 -10.52
N LEU A 209 12.64 -9.35 -11.41
CA LEU A 209 14.04 -9.55 -11.80
C LEU A 209 14.63 -8.32 -12.49
N GLU A 210 13.81 -7.57 -13.21
CA GLU A 210 14.17 -6.33 -13.88
C GLU A 210 14.15 -5.11 -12.93
N LYS A 211 13.84 -5.30 -11.66
CA LYS A 211 13.73 -4.26 -10.63
C LYS A 211 12.69 -3.17 -10.97
N LYS A 212 11.71 -3.49 -11.81
CA LYS A 212 10.59 -2.61 -12.11
C LYS A 212 9.61 -2.55 -10.95
N ILE A 213 9.33 -3.71 -10.36
CA ILE A 213 8.46 -3.87 -9.19
C ILE A 213 9.23 -4.49 -8.02
N PRO A 214 8.83 -4.25 -6.77
CA PRO A 214 9.43 -4.86 -5.59
C PRO A 214 8.85 -6.24 -5.26
N LEU A 215 9.57 -6.96 -4.40
CA LEU A 215 9.03 -8.07 -3.62
C LEU A 215 8.35 -7.50 -2.37
N HIS A 216 7.02 -7.69 -2.20
CA HIS A 216 6.28 -7.39 -0.98
C HIS A 216 6.32 -8.60 -0.05
N ALA A 217 7.15 -8.54 0.98
CA ALA A 217 7.41 -9.65 1.87
C ALA A 217 6.64 -9.52 3.18
N HIS A 218 5.62 -10.37 3.38
CA HIS A 218 4.95 -10.54 4.66
C HIS A 218 5.92 -11.19 5.66
N VAL A 219 6.31 -10.45 6.67
CA VAL A 219 7.25 -10.89 7.71
C VAL A 219 6.95 -10.19 9.04
N HIS A 220 6.93 -10.95 10.14
CA HIS A 220 6.74 -10.39 11.47
C HIS A 220 8.01 -10.46 12.33
N ARG A 221 8.59 -11.66 12.46
CA ARG A 221 9.72 -11.93 13.34
C ARG A 221 11.04 -11.41 12.77
N ALA A 222 11.92 -11.01 13.65
CA ALA A 222 13.25 -10.50 13.32
C ALA A 222 14.08 -11.44 12.43
N ASP A 223 14.05 -12.75 12.71
CA ASP A 223 14.77 -13.78 11.94
C ASP A 223 14.22 -13.94 10.51
N ASP A 224 12.89 -13.85 10.33
CA ASP A 224 12.24 -13.88 9.03
C ASP A 224 12.51 -12.58 8.24
N VAL A 225 12.49 -11.41 8.89
CA VAL A 225 12.89 -10.13 8.28
C VAL A 225 14.33 -10.19 7.78
N CYS A 226 15.26 -10.68 8.58
CA CYS A 226 16.66 -10.86 8.17
C CYS A 226 16.79 -11.82 6.99
N THR A 227 15.93 -12.86 6.93
CA THR A 227 15.93 -13.83 5.82
C THR A 227 15.40 -13.20 4.53
N ALA A 228 14.31 -12.40 4.60
CA ALA A 228 13.79 -11.66 3.45
C ALA A 228 14.84 -10.70 2.88
N ILE A 229 15.51 -9.93 3.74
CA ILE A 229 16.60 -9.02 3.34
C ILE A 229 17.77 -9.78 2.71
N ARG A 230 18.15 -10.93 3.29
CA ARG A 230 19.23 -11.77 2.74
C ARG A 230 18.91 -12.24 1.31
N ILE A 231 17.68 -12.73 1.08
CA ILE A 231 17.25 -13.19 -0.25
C ILE A 231 17.19 -12.00 -1.22
N ALA A 232 16.60 -10.86 -0.82
CA ALA A 232 16.56 -9.69 -1.67
C ALA A 232 17.96 -9.23 -2.09
N LYS A 233 18.95 -9.27 -1.19
CA LYS A 233 20.36 -8.96 -1.50
C LYS A 233 21.03 -9.99 -2.40
N GLU A 234 20.77 -11.27 -2.17
CA GLU A 234 21.31 -12.38 -2.94
C GLU A 234 20.97 -12.25 -4.43
N TYR A 235 19.74 -11.82 -4.75
CA TYR A 235 19.25 -11.62 -6.12
C TYR A 235 19.22 -10.16 -6.57
N GLY A 236 19.63 -9.22 -5.72
CA GLY A 236 19.63 -7.79 -6.02
C GLY A 236 18.25 -7.20 -6.26
N LEU A 237 17.21 -7.71 -5.59
CA LEU A 237 15.81 -7.30 -5.74
C LEU A 237 15.49 -6.03 -4.97
N LYS A 238 14.50 -5.27 -5.43
CA LYS A 238 13.79 -4.31 -4.59
C LYS A 238 12.94 -5.07 -3.58
N LEU A 239 12.88 -4.60 -2.34
CA LEU A 239 12.12 -5.24 -1.26
C LEU A 239 11.30 -4.20 -0.52
N VAL A 240 10.06 -4.55 -0.20
CA VAL A 240 9.21 -3.87 0.76
C VAL A 240 8.90 -4.84 1.89
N ILE A 241 9.19 -4.44 3.11
CA ILE A 241 9.01 -5.28 4.30
C ILE A 241 7.61 -4.98 4.87
N VAL A 242 6.73 -5.98 4.87
CA VAL A 242 5.35 -5.82 5.35
C VAL A 242 5.24 -6.37 6.77
N HIS A 243 4.55 -5.64 7.64
CA HIS A 243 4.32 -5.86 9.08
C HIS A 243 5.53 -5.56 9.97
N CYS A 244 6.66 -6.23 9.79
CA CYS A 244 7.91 -5.97 10.53
C CYS A 244 7.70 -5.84 12.05
N THR A 245 6.90 -6.71 12.64
CA THR A 245 6.44 -6.61 14.04
C THR A 245 7.59 -6.52 15.04
N ASP A 246 8.67 -7.29 14.84
CA ASP A 246 9.86 -7.27 15.69
C ASP A 246 10.93 -6.25 15.25
N GLY A 247 10.55 -5.29 14.39
CA GLY A 247 11.49 -4.32 13.78
C GLY A 247 12.31 -3.54 14.80
N ILE A 248 11.74 -3.21 15.97
CA ILE A 248 12.48 -2.55 17.07
C ILE A 248 13.71 -3.34 17.49
N SER A 249 13.59 -4.67 17.58
CA SER A 249 14.66 -5.54 18.08
C SER A 249 15.88 -5.60 17.15
N ILE A 250 15.70 -5.19 15.89
CA ILE A 250 16.74 -5.23 14.84
C ILE A 250 16.91 -3.89 14.13
N VAL A 251 16.51 -2.79 14.76
CA VAL A 251 16.54 -1.45 14.15
C VAL A 251 17.92 -1.08 13.60
N ASP A 252 19.00 -1.38 14.32
CA ASP A 252 20.39 -1.12 13.90
C ASP A 252 20.77 -1.94 12.65
N PHE A 253 20.14 -3.09 12.45
CA PHE A 253 20.33 -3.88 11.24
C PHE A 253 19.49 -3.30 10.08
N LEU A 254 18.24 -2.98 10.33
CA LEU A 254 17.32 -2.41 9.32
C LEU A 254 17.84 -1.08 8.77
N SER A 255 18.34 -0.18 9.63
CA SER A 255 18.85 1.15 9.24
C SER A 255 20.06 1.12 8.29
N LYS A 256 20.70 -0.04 8.14
CA LYS A 256 21.80 -0.25 7.17
C LYS A 256 21.31 -0.63 5.76
N HIS A 257 19.98 -0.70 5.59
CA HIS A 257 19.35 -1.13 4.36
C HIS A 257 18.27 -0.13 3.96
N ASP A 258 18.25 0.24 2.68
CA ASP A 258 17.27 1.16 2.12
C ASP A 258 16.02 0.39 1.64
N TYR A 259 15.34 -0.27 2.59
CA TYR A 259 14.09 -0.96 2.32
C TYR A 259 12.95 -0.32 3.12
N PRO A 260 11.88 0.15 2.47
CA PRO A 260 10.73 0.70 3.17
C PRO A 260 9.99 -0.39 3.94
N VAL A 261 9.31 0.03 5.00
CA VAL A 261 8.54 -0.85 5.88
C VAL A 261 7.08 -0.40 5.90
N ILE A 262 6.16 -1.33 5.65
CA ILE A 262 4.72 -1.15 5.83
C ILE A 262 4.32 -1.75 7.16
N LEU A 263 4.00 -0.90 8.15
CA LEU A 263 3.67 -1.30 9.51
C LEU A 263 2.18 -1.45 9.73
N GLY A 264 1.77 -2.53 10.33
CA GLY A 264 0.38 -2.82 10.69
C GLY A 264 0.01 -4.29 10.44
N PRO A 265 -1.23 -4.69 10.76
CA PRO A 265 -2.22 -3.97 11.55
C PRO A 265 -1.83 -3.94 13.03
N THR A 266 -1.65 -2.75 13.60
CA THR A 266 -1.16 -2.62 14.98
C THR A 266 -2.31 -2.69 16.00
N MET A 267 -3.50 -2.25 15.64
CA MET A 267 -4.73 -2.34 16.48
C MET A 267 -5.42 -3.72 16.38
N TYR A 268 -4.64 -4.79 16.41
CA TYR A 268 -5.17 -6.16 16.35
C TYR A 268 -4.59 -6.99 17.51
N PRO A 269 -5.34 -7.91 18.09
CA PRO A 269 -4.85 -8.75 19.18
C PRO A 269 -3.59 -9.55 18.80
N ARG A 270 -2.77 -9.87 19.80
CA ARG A 270 -1.62 -10.76 19.64
C ARG A 270 -2.07 -12.20 19.46
N SER A 271 -2.52 -12.56 18.26
CA SER A 271 -3.17 -13.85 17.95
C SER A 271 -2.20 -14.97 17.58
N LYS A 272 -0.91 -14.64 17.32
CA LYS A 272 0.14 -15.61 16.94
C LYS A 272 1.45 -15.28 17.67
N LEU A 273 2.36 -16.26 17.76
CA LEU A 273 3.70 -16.03 18.35
C LEU A 273 4.47 -14.93 17.62
N GLU A 274 4.40 -14.89 16.30
CA GLU A 274 5.07 -13.87 15.50
C GLU A 274 4.48 -12.47 15.64
N SER A 275 3.32 -12.32 16.29
CA SER A 275 2.68 -11.02 16.55
C SER A 275 2.85 -10.52 17.99
N MET A 276 3.61 -11.24 18.85
CA MET A 276 3.76 -10.89 20.26
C MET A 276 4.46 -9.54 20.49
N GLY A 277 5.38 -9.15 19.59
CA GLY A 277 6.09 -7.86 19.63
C GLY A 277 5.28 -6.66 19.11
N ARG A 278 4.02 -6.83 18.71
CA ARG A 278 3.19 -5.77 18.14
C ARG A 278 2.99 -4.60 19.09
N CYS A 279 3.46 -3.40 18.70
CA CYS A 279 3.29 -2.15 19.44
C CYS A 279 3.35 -0.94 18.51
N PHE A 280 2.72 0.17 18.91
CA PHE A 280 2.68 1.40 18.12
C PHE A 280 4.01 2.15 18.08
N GLU A 281 4.87 1.96 19.12
CA GLU A 281 6.18 2.57 19.23
C GLU A 281 7.12 2.20 18.08
N THR A 282 6.88 1.05 17.45
CA THR A 282 7.68 0.56 16.30
C THR A 282 7.81 1.63 15.22
N ALA A 283 6.73 2.32 14.88
CA ALA A 283 6.72 3.34 13.84
C ALA A 283 7.70 4.49 14.15
N GLY A 284 7.63 5.04 15.36
CA GLY A 284 8.50 6.14 15.78
C GLY A 284 9.97 5.73 15.89
N VAL A 285 10.25 4.51 16.34
CA VAL A 285 11.63 4.00 16.47
C VAL A 285 12.25 3.79 15.08
N LEU A 286 11.55 3.14 14.16
CA LEU A 286 12.07 2.90 12.81
C LEU A 286 12.24 4.21 12.03
N ASN A 287 11.29 5.13 12.14
CA ASN A 287 11.36 6.43 11.47
C ASN A 287 12.57 7.26 11.97
N LYS A 288 12.80 7.31 13.29
CA LYS A 288 13.99 7.99 13.86
C LYS A 288 15.32 7.38 13.42
N ALA A 289 15.32 6.10 13.05
CA ALA A 289 16.48 5.43 12.46
C ALA A 289 16.65 5.67 10.96
N GLY A 290 15.82 6.54 10.35
CA GLY A 290 15.86 6.91 8.93
C GLY A 290 15.16 5.94 8.00
N ILE A 291 14.38 4.99 8.53
CA ILE A 291 13.64 4.01 7.73
C ILE A 291 12.32 4.64 7.26
N LYS A 292 12.07 4.60 5.95
CA LYS A 292 10.79 5.02 5.38
C LYS A 292 9.69 4.06 5.82
N ILE A 293 8.64 4.59 6.45
CA ILE A 293 7.51 3.80 6.92
C ILE A 293 6.22 4.17 6.21
N CYS A 294 5.37 3.18 5.97
CA CYS A 294 3.95 3.31 5.69
C CYS A 294 3.17 2.67 6.84
N ILE A 295 1.92 3.08 7.02
CA ILE A 295 1.00 2.48 7.98
C ILE A 295 -0.13 1.82 7.18
N THR A 296 -0.48 0.59 7.54
CA THR A 296 -1.54 -0.19 6.90
C THR A 296 -2.58 -0.66 7.90
N ALA A 297 -3.81 -0.77 7.43
CA ALA A 297 -4.89 -1.47 8.10
C ALA A 297 -4.80 -2.99 7.90
N ASP A 298 -4.19 -3.43 6.78
CA ASP A 298 -4.23 -4.84 6.39
C ASP A 298 -5.67 -5.35 6.32
N HIS A 299 -6.56 -4.54 5.67
CA HIS A 299 -7.97 -4.91 5.53
C HIS A 299 -8.05 -6.27 4.79
N ASP A 300 -8.76 -7.21 5.30
CA ASP A 300 -9.88 -7.23 6.26
C ASP A 300 -9.47 -7.48 7.73
N VAL A 301 -8.20 -7.71 8.02
CA VAL A 301 -7.71 -7.98 9.40
C VAL A 301 -8.10 -6.85 10.35
N THR A 302 -7.93 -5.60 9.94
CA THR A 302 -8.54 -4.42 10.57
C THR A 302 -9.13 -3.50 9.51
N PRO A 303 -10.24 -2.79 9.81
CA PRO A 303 -10.94 -2.02 8.79
C PRO A 303 -10.12 -0.86 8.23
N ILE A 304 -9.99 -0.80 6.90
CA ILE A 304 -9.24 0.23 6.17
C ILE A 304 -9.77 1.66 6.43
N TYR A 305 -11.05 1.80 6.71
CA TYR A 305 -11.67 3.10 7.00
C TYR A 305 -11.26 3.73 8.34
N TYR A 306 -10.40 3.06 9.13
CA TYR A 306 -9.73 3.63 10.30
C TYR A 306 -8.24 3.93 10.07
N LEU A 307 -7.79 4.02 8.80
CA LEU A 307 -6.36 4.22 8.48
C LEU A 307 -5.78 5.47 9.16
N SER A 308 -6.52 6.59 9.20
CA SER A 308 -6.12 7.81 9.92
C SER A 308 -5.95 7.57 11.43
N VAL A 309 -6.79 6.73 12.03
CA VAL A 309 -6.74 6.38 13.45
C VAL A 309 -5.49 5.56 13.75
N TYR A 310 -5.10 4.62 12.88
CA TYR A 310 -3.87 3.82 13.06
C TYR A 310 -2.63 4.70 12.99
N ALA A 311 -2.60 5.68 12.07
CA ALA A 311 -1.54 6.68 11.99
C ALA A 311 -1.51 7.57 13.25
N ALA A 312 -2.66 8.07 13.70
CA ALA A 312 -2.79 8.88 14.91
C ALA A 312 -2.28 8.14 16.17
N GLN A 313 -2.57 6.82 16.30
CA GLN A 313 -2.06 6.04 17.42
C GLN A 313 -0.53 5.86 17.36
N SER A 314 0.04 5.75 16.17
CA SER A 314 1.49 5.71 16.00
C SER A 314 2.14 7.05 16.37
N VAL A 315 1.50 8.17 16.03
CA VAL A 315 1.94 9.52 16.46
C VAL A 315 1.86 9.66 17.98
N ARG A 316 0.76 9.24 18.59
CA ARG A 316 0.61 9.22 20.05
C ARG A 316 1.69 8.39 20.74
N ALA A 317 2.19 7.34 20.08
CA ALA A 317 3.26 6.46 20.58
C ALA A 317 4.68 6.96 20.25
N GLY A 318 4.83 8.15 19.66
CA GLY A 318 6.12 8.82 19.49
C GLY A 318 6.65 8.91 18.04
N LEU A 319 5.82 8.64 17.04
CA LEU A 319 6.08 9.02 15.66
C LEU A 319 5.87 10.54 15.51
N ASP A 320 6.70 11.21 14.73
CA ASP A 320 6.48 12.61 14.36
C ASP A 320 5.14 12.76 13.60
N GLU A 321 4.40 13.86 13.84
CA GLU A 321 3.07 14.06 13.27
C GLU A 321 3.10 14.18 11.75
N ILE A 322 4.08 14.90 11.21
CA ILE A 322 4.24 15.04 9.74
C ILE A 322 4.65 13.71 9.12
N GLU A 323 5.50 12.94 9.78
CA GLU A 323 5.85 11.59 9.33
C GLU A 323 4.66 10.62 9.42
N GLY A 324 3.77 10.80 10.40
CA GLY A 324 2.50 10.06 10.49
C GLY A 324 1.57 10.36 9.31
N LEU A 325 1.47 11.63 8.89
CA LEU A 325 0.71 12.03 7.70
C LEU A 325 1.36 11.50 6.41
N LYS A 326 2.70 11.57 6.30
CA LYS A 326 3.42 10.95 5.17
C LYS A 326 3.21 9.45 5.10
N ALA A 327 3.15 8.76 6.23
CA ALA A 327 3.03 7.31 6.30
C ALA A 327 1.70 6.76 5.76
N VAL A 328 0.69 7.61 5.56
CA VAL A 328 -0.62 7.24 4.97
C VAL A 328 -0.96 8.04 3.71
N THR A 329 0.00 8.80 3.14
CA THR A 329 -0.19 9.60 1.93
C THR A 329 1.02 9.49 0.99
N LYS A 330 2.06 10.29 1.22
CA LYS A 330 3.27 10.41 0.38
C LYS A 330 4.07 9.10 0.31
N ASN A 331 4.41 8.54 1.48
CA ASN A 331 5.27 7.36 1.53
C ASN A 331 4.64 6.14 0.82
N PRO A 332 3.35 5.79 1.05
CA PRO A 332 2.72 4.72 0.28
C PRO A 332 2.66 5.02 -1.22
N ALA A 333 2.44 6.27 -1.66
CA ALA A 333 2.49 6.61 -3.08
C ALA A 333 3.87 6.33 -3.69
N GLU A 334 4.95 6.73 -3.01
CA GLU A 334 6.33 6.47 -3.44
C GLU A 334 6.67 4.96 -3.44
N VAL A 335 6.25 4.22 -2.40
CA VAL A 335 6.51 2.77 -2.29
C VAL A 335 5.78 1.99 -3.36
N LEU A 336 4.61 2.45 -3.77
CA LEU A 336 3.77 1.82 -4.80
C LEU A 336 4.07 2.32 -6.22
N GLY A 337 4.94 3.32 -6.38
CA GLY A 337 5.30 3.88 -7.69
C GLY A 337 4.18 4.68 -8.36
N ILE A 338 3.30 5.30 -7.58
CA ILE A 338 2.20 6.17 -8.06
C ILE A 338 2.36 7.62 -7.60
N ASP A 339 3.55 7.97 -7.14
CA ASP A 339 3.88 9.30 -6.60
C ASP A 339 3.94 10.42 -7.66
N ASP A 340 3.94 10.07 -8.93
CA ASP A 340 3.72 11.01 -10.03
C ASP A 340 2.28 11.52 -10.11
N ARG A 341 1.33 10.80 -9.51
CA ARG A 341 -0.12 11.08 -9.55
C ARG A 341 -0.75 11.34 -8.19
N LYS A 342 -0.30 10.68 -7.13
CA LYS A 342 -0.97 10.59 -5.83
C LYS A 342 -0.04 11.02 -4.68
N GLY A 343 -0.59 11.12 -3.46
CA GLY A 343 0.16 11.26 -2.21
C GLY A 343 0.48 12.67 -1.77
N GLU A 344 0.38 13.68 -2.64
CA GLU A 344 0.64 15.09 -2.33
C GLU A 344 -0.33 16.03 -3.05
N LEU A 345 -0.59 17.19 -2.44
CA LEU A 345 -1.42 18.25 -3.04
C LEU A 345 -0.53 19.22 -3.81
N MET A 346 -0.21 18.89 -5.07
CA MET A 346 0.61 19.72 -5.93
C MET A 346 0.11 19.70 -7.38
N ALA A 347 0.49 20.76 -8.14
CA ALA A 347 0.09 20.89 -9.54
C ALA A 347 0.49 19.67 -10.38
N GLY A 348 -0.42 19.20 -11.23
CA GLY A 348 -0.26 18.02 -12.09
C GLY A 348 -0.75 16.70 -11.46
N ARG A 349 -0.90 16.62 -10.13
CA ARG A 349 -1.42 15.44 -9.44
C ARG A 349 -2.92 15.29 -9.66
N ASP A 350 -3.42 14.07 -9.46
CA ASP A 350 -4.86 13.81 -9.40
C ASP A 350 -5.47 14.58 -8.23
N ALA A 351 -6.66 15.12 -8.43
CA ALA A 351 -7.37 15.86 -7.39
C ALA A 351 -8.08 14.89 -6.43
N ASP A 352 -7.27 14.07 -5.72
CA ASP A 352 -7.71 13.25 -4.61
C ASP A 352 -7.51 14.04 -3.32
N ILE A 353 -8.60 14.61 -2.82
CA ILE A 353 -8.57 15.63 -1.76
C ILE A 353 -9.55 15.26 -0.68
N VAL A 354 -9.12 15.32 0.58
CA VAL A 354 -9.98 15.10 1.75
C VAL A 354 -10.06 16.38 2.57
N ILE A 355 -11.28 16.82 2.86
CA ILE A 355 -11.55 17.96 3.76
C ILE A 355 -12.04 17.42 5.10
N TRP A 356 -11.30 17.77 6.16
CA TRP A 356 -11.52 17.35 7.53
C TRP A 356 -12.08 18.49 8.37
N SER A 357 -13.02 18.18 9.29
CA SER A 357 -13.59 19.17 10.23
C SER A 357 -12.56 19.77 11.18
N LYS A 358 -11.54 18.99 11.57
CA LYS A 358 -10.41 19.32 12.44
C LYS A 358 -9.14 18.64 11.90
N HIS A 359 -8.04 18.71 12.67
CA HIS A 359 -6.82 17.97 12.30
C HIS A 359 -7.14 16.47 12.09
N PRO A 360 -6.60 15.82 11.04
CA PRO A 360 -6.94 14.41 10.69
C PRO A 360 -6.73 13.40 11.83
N PHE A 361 -5.85 13.72 12.78
CA PHE A 361 -5.53 12.87 13.92
C PHE A 361 -6.27 13.22 15.22
N ASP A 362 -7.13 14.24 15.18
CA ASP A 362 -8.00 14.56 16.33
C ASP A 362 -9.08 13.48 16.48
N TYR A 363 -9.32 13.07 17.73
CA TYR A 363 -10.27 11.99 18.04
C TYR A 363 -11.69 12.24 17.51
N ASP A 364 -12.14 13.50 17.52
CA ASP A 364 -13.49 13.91 17.14
C ASP A 364 -13.54 14.56 15.74
N THR A 365 -12.48 14.41 14.94
CA THR A 365 -12.47 14.85 13.55
C THR A 365 -13.46 14.04 12.71
N LYS A 366 -13.99 14.69 11.68
CA LYS A 366 -14.87 14.05 10.69
C LYS A 366 -14.38 14.38 9.29
N VAL A 367 -14.47 13.46 8.39
CA VAL A 367 -14.37 13.74 6.95
C VAL A 367 -15.64 14.46 6.54
N GLU A 368 -15.50 15.64 5.95
CA GLU A 368 -16.64 16.45 5.48
C GLU A 368 -16.83 16.34 3.97
N LYS A 369 -15.70 16.23 3.23
CA LYS A 369 -15.73 16.02 1.79
C LYS A 369 -14.56 15.16 1.34
N VAL A 370 -14.82 14.34 0.35
CA VAL A 370 -13.81 13.57 -0.37
C VAL A 370 -13.98 13.83 -1.86
N PHE A 371 -12.89 14.21 -2.49
CA PHE A 371 -12.81 14.30 -3.95
C PHE A 371 -11.87 13.21 -4.46
N LEU A 372 -12.31 12.47 -5.46
CA LEU A 372 -11.52 11.50 -6.21
C LEU A 372 -11.47 11.95 -7.67
N GLU A 373 -10.26 12.27 -8.14
CA GLU A 373 -10.05 12.87 -9.48
C GLU A 373 -10.99 14.08 -9.69
N GLY A 374 -11.12 14.91 -8.64
CA GLY A 374 -11.95 16.11 -8.64
C GLY A 374 -13.47 15.91 -8.57
N GLN A 375 -13.94 14.66 -8.57
CA GLN A 375 -15.36 14.35 -8.39
C GLN A 375 -15.70 14.23 -6.91
N ASP A 376 -16.75 14.94 -6.45
CA ASP A 376 -17.27 14.83 -5.08
C ASP A 376 -17.86 13.43 -4.84
N MET A 377 -17.31 12.73 -3.87
CA MET A 377 -17.70 11.37 -3.45
C MET A 377 -18.50 11.40 -2.15
N THR A 378 -18.85 12.58 -1.66
CA THR A 378 -19.57 12.78 -0.40
C THR A 378 -21.06 12.58 -0.62
N ILE A 379 -21.56 11.36 -0.49
CA ILE A 379 -23.01 11.08 -0.59
C ILE A 379 -23.49 10.42 0.70
#